data_8fd5b2a3dae32bdc3b3b988bae933897
#
_entry.id   8fd5b2a3dae32bdc3b3b988bae933897
#
_cell.length_a   1.000
_cell.length_b   1.000
_cell.length_c   1.000
_cell.angle_alpha   90.00
_cell.angle_beta   90.00
_cell.angle_gamma   90.00
#
_symmetry.space_group_name_H-M   'P 1'
#
loop_
_entity.id
_entity.type
_entity.pdbx_description
1 polymer ?
#
loop_
_entity_poly.entity_id
_entity_poly.type
_entity_poly.pdbx_seq_one_letter_code
_entity_poly.pdbx_strand_id
1 'polypeptide(L)'
;VNWAAHLREDGAVMWHHHPDRPFAPHALPIRGWNEAFPVFVLGAGSRSHPIPAASYHQSWAKAPAFLNGQDYGGTVLPLGPDWGGPLFLSQYPFLGIDPRGLRDVYADYGQQARAHALVNRYHCLTNPQGWAGYGPDLWGLTASDDPSGYVAHSPTDDTGTITPTAALSSFPFA
;
A
#
# COMPACT_ATOMS: atom_id res chain seq x y z
N VAL A 1 -4.91 -12.78 18.92
CA VAL A 1 -3.59 -12.13 18.78
C VAL A 1 -3.42 -11.13 19.92
N ASN A 2 -2.24 -11.09 20.53
CA ASN A 2 -1.87 -10.04 21.47
C ASN A 2 -1.23 -8.88 20.69
N TRP A 3 -2.08 -7.98 20.16
CA TRP A 3 -1.62 -6.85 19.34
C TRP A 3 -0.72 -5.88 20.12
N ALA A 4 -1.02 -5.66 21.41
CA ALA A 4 -0.22 -4.78 22.26
C ALA A 4 1.24 -5.25 22.40
N ALA A 5 1.49 -6.56 22.33
CA ALA A 5 2.83 -7.11 22.38
C ALA A 5 3.66 -6.87 21.10
N HIS A 6 3.02 -6.41 20.00
CA HIS A 6 3.70 -6.04 18.77
C HIS A 6 4.06 -4.54 18.72
N LEU A 7 3.83 -3.79 19.80
CA LEU A 7 4.22 -2.40 19.87
C LEU A 7 5.69 -2.26 20.30
N ARG A 8 6.38 -1.36 19.62
CA ARG A 8 7.69 -0.86 20.00
C ARG A 8 7.55 0.22 21.10
N GLU A 9 8.64 0.57 21.75
CA GLU A 9 8.68 1.65 22.74
C GLU A 9 8.27 3.02 22.16
N ASP A 10 8.53 3.24 20.85
CA ASP A 10 8.13 4.45 20.15
C ASP A 10 6.67 4.44 19.66
N GLY A 11 5.88 3.43 20.04
CA GLY A 11 4.47 3.28 19.71
C GLY A 11 4.21 2.76 18.29
N ALA A 12 5.23 2.49 17.49
CA ALA A 12 5.06 1.87 16.18
C ALA A 12 4.75 0.38 16.32
N VAL A 13 3.96 -0.17 15.40
CA VAL A 13 3.77 -1.61 15.29
C VAL A 13 4.96 -2.24 14.57
N MET A 14 5.42 -3.38 15.04
CA MET A 14 6.53 -4.12 14.42
C MET A 14 6.10 -4.72 13.09
N TRP A 15 6.98 -4.63 12.08
CA TRP A 15 6.74 -5.20 10.76
C TRP A 15 6.68 -6.74 10.76
N HIS A 16 7.49 -7.38 11.58
CA HIS A 16 7.57 -8.84 11.66
C HIS A 16 7.75 -9.34 13.09
N HIS A 17 7.39 -10.58 13.28
CA HIS A 17 7.59 -11.35 14.50
C HIS A 17 8.47 -12.57 14.20
N HIS A 18 9.44 -12.83 15.03
CA HIS A 18 10.26 -14.04 14.95
C HIS A 18 9.94 -14.94 16.15
N PRO A 19 9.65 -16.24 15.96
CA PRO A 19 9.26 -17.14 17.06
C PRO A 19 10.27 -17.21 18.20
N ASP A 20 11.56 -17.24 17.86
CA ASP A 20 12.66 -17.35 18.83
C ASP A 20 13.11 -16.00 19.41
N ARG A 21 12.74 -14.91 18.75
CA ARG A 21 13.08 -13.54 19.15
C ARG A 21 11.88 -12.62 18.92
N PRO A 22 10.77 -12.86 19.63
CA PRO A 22 9.49 -12.29 19.27
C PRO A 22 9.45 -10.77 19.24
N PHE A 23 10.26 -10.11 20.03
CA PHE A 23 10.23 -8.65 20.22
C PHE A 23 11.64 -8.07 20.22
N ALA A 24 12.41 -8.37 19.17
CA ALA A 24 13.73 -7.79 19.02
C ALA A 24 13.65 -6.25 19.10
N PRO A 25 14.48 -5.61 19.93
CA PRO A 25 14.43 -4.15 20.14
C PRO A 25 14.58 -3.32 18.87
N HIS A 26 15.15 -3.93 17.82
CA HIS A 26 15.42 -3.32 16.51
C HIS A 26 14.50 -3.80 15.39
N ALA A 27 13.35 -4.45 15.73
CA ALA A 27 12.37 -4.83 14.71
C ALA A 27 11.94 -3.59 13.90
N LEU A 28 11.88 -3.74 12.56
CA LEU A 28 11.46 -2.66 11.67
C LEU A 28 10.03 -2.22 12.03
N PRO A 29 9.76 -0.91 12.09
CA PRO A 29 8.41 -0.41 12.32
C PRO A 29 7.58 -0.44 11.04
N ILE A 30 6.28 -0.67 11.16
CA ILE A 30 5.32 -0.39 10.10
C ILE A 30 5.10 1.13 10.08
N ARG A 31 5.49 1.78 8.97
CA ARG A 31 5.35 3.23 8.77
C ARG A 31 5.04 3.54 7.31
N GLY A 32 4.26 4.60 7.09
CA GLY A 32 3.86 5.02 5.74
C GLY A 32 2.72 4.17 5.17
N TRP A 33 2.14 4.64 4.06
CA TRP A 33 1.11 3.88 3.37
C TRP A 33 1.68 2.61 2.76
N ASN A 34 1.14 1.48 3.16
CA ASN A 34 1.51 0.14 2.68
C ASN A 34 0.37 -0.86 2.95
N GLU A 35 0.59 -2.12 2.62
CA GLU A 35 -0.38 -3.21 2.76
C GLU A 35 -0.77 -3.55 4.21
N ALA A 36 -0.12 -2.97 5.20
CA ALA A 36 -0.35 -3.29 6.61
C ALA A 36 -1.56 -2.60 7.26
N PHE A 37 -2.38 -1.84 6.50
CA PHE A 37 -3.59 -1.20 7.01
C PHE A 37 -4.47 -2.13 7.86
N PRO A 38 -4.73 -3.42 7.49
CA PRO A 38 -5.51 -4.34 8.30
C PRO A 38 -4.97 -4.56 9.70
N VAL A 39 -3.66 -4.44 9.92
CA VAL A 39 -3.04 -4.56 11.24
C VAL A 39 -3.58 -3.50 12.19
N PHE A 40 -3.75 -2.28 11.71
CA PHE A 40 -4.28 -1.16 12.50
C PHE A 40 -5.77 -1.30 12.79
N VAL A 41 -6.55 -1.75 11.78
CA VAL A 41 -7.99 -2.01 11.94
C VAL A 41 -8.24 -3.13 12.95
N LEU A 42 -7.57 -4.27 12.78
CA LEU A 42 -7.73 -5.43 13.64
C LEU A 42 -7.11 -5.20 15.04
N GLY A 43 -5.98 -4.52 15.08
CA GLY A 43 -5.30 -4.19 16.33
C GLY A 43 -6.10 -3.20 17.19
N ALA A 44 -6.62 -2.13 16.61
CA ALA A 44 -7.48 -1.18 17.31
C ALA A 44 -8.82 -1.80 17.73
N GLY A 45 -9.39 -2.67 16.89
CA GLY A 45 -10.65 -3.38 17.17
C GLY A 45 -10.53 -4.55 18.17
N SER A 46 -9.33 -4.89 18.62
CA SER A 46 -9.13 -5.98 19.57
C SER A 46 -9.74 -5.68 20.94
N ARG A 47 -10.60 -6.58 21.42
CA ARG A 47 -11.26 -6.43 22.73
C ARG A 47 -10.33 -6.67 23.92
N SER A 48 -9.33 -7.53 23.76
CA SER A 48 -8.47 -7.99 24.87
C SER A 48 -7.09 -7.32 24.90
N HIS A 49 -6.52 -7.02 23.74
CA HIS A 49 -5.16 -6.49 23.61
C HIS A 49 -5.09 -5.46 22.47
N PRO A 50 -5.83 -4.34 22.57
CA PRO A 50 -5.85 -3.34 21.51
C PRO A 50 -4.51 -2.60 21.40
N ILE A 51 -4.21 -2.12 20.20
CA ILE A 51 -3.21 -1.06 20.02
C ILE A 51 -3.86 0.30 20.23
N PRO A 52 -3.15 1.29 20.80
CA PRO A 52 -3.68 2.64 20.96
C PRO A 52 -3.89 3.32 19.61
N ALA A 53 -4.90 4.18 19.49
CA ALA A 53 -5.12 5.01 18.30
C ALA A 53 -3.89 5.87 17.95
N ALA A 54 -3.08 6.24 18.94
CA ALA A 54 -1.83 6.93 18.74
C ALA A 54 -0.85 6.18 17.81
N SER A 55 -0.84 4.85 17.84
CA SER A 55 0.02 4.04 16.95
C SER A 55 -0.33 4.27 15.48
N TYR A 56 -1.62 4.44 15.15
CA TYR A 56 -2.06 4.79 13.81
C TYR A 56 -1.64 6.21 13.43
N HIS A 57 -2.00 7.20 14.22
CA HIS A 57 -1.82 8.60 13.87
C HIS A 57 -0.39 9.11 14.00
N GLN A 58 0.35 8.67 15.02
CA GLN A 58 1.66 9.22 15.37
C GLN A 58 2.83 8.39 14.84
N SER A 59 2.57 7.17 14.41
CA SER A 59 3.57 6.27 13.90
C SER A 59 3.38 5.99 12.41
N TRP A 60 2.31 5.31 12.02
CA TRP A 60 2.07 4.89 10.64
C TRP A 60 1.69 6.07 9.73
N ALA A 61 0.62 6.80 10.06
CA ALA A 61 0.11 7.90 9.23
C ALA A 61 0.99 9.16 9.25
N LYS A 62 1.90 9.29 10.20
CA LYS A 62 2.84 10.42 10.29
C LYS A 62 4.12 10.23 9.48
N ALA A 63 4.35 9.06 8.94
CA ALA A 63 5.55 8.80 8.14
C ALA A 63 5.56 9.61 6.83
N PRO A 64 6.74 10.03 6.33
CA PRO A 64 6.86 10.87 5.14
C PRO A 64 6.16 10.32 3.90
N ALA A 65 6.15 9.01 3.70
CA ALA A 65 5.51 8.35 2.55
C ALA A 65 4.03 7.98 2.79
N PHE A 66 3.36 8.59 3.75
CA PHE A 66 1.93 8.31 4.00
C PHE A 66 1.02 9.17 3.14
N LEU A 67 1.18 10.49 3.18
CA LEU A 67 0.41 11.42 2.35
C LEU A 67 1.11 11.62 1.01
N ASN A 68 0.32 11.74 -0.08
CA ASN A 68 0.81 12.04 -1.41
C ASN A 68 0.28 13.41 -1.88
N GLY A 69 -0.96 13.50 -2.31
CA GLY A 69 -1.62 14.73 -2.76
C GLY A 69 -1.20 15.23 -4.15
N GLN A 70 -0.36 14.49 -4.88
CA GLN A 70 0.09 14.85 -6.23
C GLN A 70 -0.97 14.51 -7.28
N ASP A 71 -0.99 15.29 -8.37
CA ASP A 71 -1.80 15.03 -9.56
C ASP A 71 -0.98 14.26 -10.60
N TYR A 72 -1.50 13.15 -11.05
CA TYR A 72 -0.93 12.30 -12.10
C TYR A 72 -1.91 12.21 -13.27
N GLY A 73 -1.80 13.12 -14.21
CA GLY A 73 -2.65 13.14 -15.40
C GLY A 73 -4.14 13.39 -15.13
N GLY A 74 -4.43 14.28 -14.18
CA GLY A 74 -5.80 14.63 -13.77
C GLY A 74 -6.36 13.74 -12.66
N THR A 75 -5.55 12.85 -12.08
CA THR A 75 -5.93 12.02 -10.93
C THR A 75 -5.07 12.38 -9.73
N VAL A 76 -5.68 12.98 -8.71
CA VAL A 76 -5.00 13.25 -7.44
C VAL A 76 -4.92 11.97 -6.61
N LEU A 77 -3.71 11.57 -6.21
CA LEU A 77 -3.47 10.42 -5.36
C LEU A 77 -3.41 10.85 -3.89
N PRO A 78 -4.32 10.45 -3.01
CA PRO A 78 -4.33 10.90 -1.62
C PRO A 78 -3.14 10.39 -0.80
N LEU A 79 -2.83 9.10 -0.90
CA LEU A 79 -1.87 8.41 -0.04
C LEU A 79 -0.80 7.68 -0.85
N GLY A 80 0.35 7.45 -0.21
CA GLY A 80 1.40 6.58 -0.73
C GLY A 80 2.65 7.30 -1.22
N PRO A 81 3.66 6.54 -1.63
CA PRO A 81 4.88 7.09 -2.22
C PRO A 81 4.58 7.75 -3.58
N ASP A 82 5.59 8.30 -4.19
CA ASP A 82 5.50 8.89 -5.53
C ASP A 82 4.91 7.88 -6.52
N TRP A 83 3.94 8.32 -7.35
CA TRP A 83 3.13 7.49 -8.24
C TRP A 83 2.37 6.35 -7.55
N GLY A 84 2.28 6.30 -6.23
CA GLY A 84 1.59 5.28 -5.44
C GLY A 84 2.40 4.03 -5.14
N GLY A 85 3.51 3.82 -5.82
CA GLY A 85 4.28 2.57 -5.73
C GLY A 85 3.61 1.39 -6.44
N PRO A 86 3.94 0.14 -6.06
CA PRO A 86 3.31 -1.07 -6.59
C PRO A 86 1.83 -1.13 -6.24
N LEU A 87 0.98 -1.61 -7.15
CA LEU A 87 -0.49 -1.65 -6.93
C LEU A 87 -0.92 -2.46 -5.72
N PHE A 88 -0.16 -3.48 -5.31
CA PHE A 88 -0.51 -4.27 -4.15
C PHE A 88 -0.66 -3.43 -2.86
N LEU A 89 0.02 -2.29 -2.75
CA LEU A 89 -0.09 -1.38 -1.59
C LEU A 89 -1.52 -0.88 -1.36
N SER A 90 -2.33 -0.78 -2.43
CA SER A 90 -3.74 -0.39 -2.35
C SER A 90 -4.72 -1.52 -2.68
N GLN A 91 -4.25 -2.75 -2.90
CA GLN A 91 -5.10 -3.91 -3.17
C GLN A 91 -5.13 -4.87 -1.97
N TYR A 92 -3.98 -5.24 -1.41
CA TYR A 92 -3.90 -6.16 -0.28
C TYR A 92 -4.65 -5.69 0.98
N PRO A 93 -4.63 -4.40 1.35
CA PRO A 93 -5.42 -3.92 2.48
C PRO A 93 -6.90 -4.26 2.41
N PHE A 94 -7.43 -4.36 1.20
CA PHE A 94 -8.86 -4.50 0.93
C PHE A 94 -9.30 -5.90 0.51
N LEU A 95 -8.45 -6.92 0.68
CA LEU A 95 -8.84 -8.32 0.47
C LEU A 95 -9.93 -8.79 1.44
N GLY A 96 -10.00 -8.22 2.63
CA GLY A 96 -10.98 -8.56 3.66
C GLY A 96 -11.68 -7.36 4.29
N ILE A 97 -11.44 -6.16 3.78
CA ILE A 97 -12.04 -4.91 4.26
C ILE A 97 -12.61 -4.18 3.04
N ASP A 98 -13.91 -3.90 3.03
CA ASP A 98 -14.51 -3.11 1.94
C ASP A 98 -14.06 -1.64 2.08
N PRO A 99 -13.35 -1.07 1.09
CA PRO A 99 -12.92 0.32 1.16
C PRO A 99 -14.04 1.32 0.87
N ARG A 100 -15.20 0.88 0.35
CA ARG A 100 -16.30 1.76 -0.02
C ARG A 100 -16.94 2.38 1.23
N GLY A 101 -16.90 3.71 1.30
CA GLY A 101 -17.37 4.46 2.48
C GLY A 101 -16.47 4.40 3.71
N LEU A 102 -15.35 3.68 3.62
CA LEU A 102 -14.32 3.68 4.65
C LEU A 102 -13.47 4.95 4.52
N ARG A 103 -13.45 5.76 5.57
CA ARG A 103 -12.72 7.05 5.56
C ARG A 103 -12.27 7.44 6.95
N ASP A 104 -11.24 8.25 6.97
CA ASP A 104 -10.73 8.92 8.17
C ASP A 104 -10.33 10.37 7.87
N VAL A 105 -9.47 10.96 8.71
CA VAL A 105 -8.99 12.34 8.54
C VAL A 105 -7.97 12.50 7.41
N TYR A 106 -7.48 11.41 6.83
CA TYR A 106 -6.44 11.42 5.80
C TYR A 106 -6.98 11.13 4.41
N ALA A 107 -7.91 10.17 4.28
CA ALA A 107 -8.43 9.77 2.99
C ALA A 107 -9.81 9.09 3.06
N ASP A 108 -10.50 9.08 1.92
CA ASP A 108 -11.51 8.09 1.56
C ASP A 108 -10.79 6.93 0.88
N TYR A 109 -10.86 5.73 1.45
CA TYR A 109 -10.07 4.58 1.01
C TYR A 109 -10.59 3.95 -0.29
N GLY A 110 -11.89 4.11 -0.59
CA GLY A 110 -12.42 3.75 -1.90
C GLY A 110 -11.85 4.65 -3.00
N GLN A 111 -11.77 5.95 -2.74
CA GLN A 111 -11.13 6.89 -3.66
C GLN A 111 -9.62 6.65 -3.77
N GLN A 112 -8.93 6.33 -2.67
CA GLN A 112 -7.52 5.98 -2.69
C GLN A 112 -7.23 4.78 -3.60
N ALA A 113 -7.97 3.68 -3.42
CA ALA A 113 -7.77 2.46 -4.21
C ALA A 113 -8.04 2.72 -5.71
N ARG A 114 -9.12 3.45 -6.02
CA ARG A 114 -9.44 3.87 -7.38
C ARG A 114 -8.37 4.78 -7.98
N ALA A 115 -7.95 5.81 -7.26
CA ALA A 115 -6.95 6.76 -7.73
C ALA A 115 -5.63 6.05 -8.04
N HIS A 116 -5.17 5.14 -7.17
CA HIS A 116 -3.94 4.40 -7.39
C HIS A 116 -4.01 3.51 -8.64
N ALA A 117 -5.13 2.81 -8.87
CA ALA A 117 -5.35 2.03 -10.08
C ALA A 117 -5.30 2.91 -11.35
N LEU A 118 -5.94 4.07 -11.33
CA LEU A 118 -5.94 5.02 -12.44
C LEU A 118 -4.55 5.63 -12.70
N VAL A 119 -3.81 5.97 -11.66
CA VAL A 119 -2.44 6.50 -11.76
C VAL A 119 -1.49 5.47 -12.36
N ASN A 120 -1.56 4.23 -11.90
CA ASN A 120 -0.75 3.13 -12.44
C ASN A 120 -1.08 2.85 -13.92
N ARG A 121 -2.38 2.84 -14.25
CA ARG A 121 -2.84 2.70 -15.64
C ARG A 121 -2.39 3.89 -16.50
N TYR A 122 -2.49 5.12 -16.00
CA TYR A 122 -2.04 6.31 -16.71
C TYR A 122 -0.54 6.25 -17.06
N HIS A 123 0.31 5.80 -16.14
CA HIS A 123 1.72 5.57 -16.42
C HIS A 123 1.93 4.57 -17.57
N CYS A 124 1.25 3.43 -17.54
CA CYS A 124 1.36 2.43 -18.62
C CYS A 124 0.82 2.95 -19.96
N LEU A 125 -0.23 3.78 -19.96
CA LEU A 125 -0.78 4.40 -21.17
C LEU A 125 0.17 5.44 -21.77
N THR A 126 0.78 6.27 -20.95
CA THR A 126 1.75 7.27 -21.39
C THR A 126 3.07 6.65 -21.79
N ASN A 127 3.40 5.51 -21.19
CA ASN A 127 4.56 4.67 -21.53
C ASN A 127 5.84 5.50 -21.73
N PRO A 128 6.31 6.22 -20.73
CA PRO A 128 7.39 7.19 -20.88
C PRO A 128 8.73 6.55 -21.29
N GLN A 129 8.93 5.25 -20.99
CA GLN A 129 10.11 4.48 -21.37
C GLN A 129 9.99 3.80 -22.74
N GLY A 130 8.80 3.79 -23.35
CA GLY A 130 8.56 3.18 -24.67
C GLY A 130 8.59 1.65 -24.67
N TRP A 131 8.18 1.01 -23.58
CA TRP A 131 8.12 -0.44 -23.46
C TRP A 131 7.13 -1.05 -24.46
N ALA A 132 7.56 -2.14 -25.11
CA ALA A 132 6.70 -2.85 -26.05
C ALA A 132 5.47 -3.45 -25.33
N GLY A 133 4.29 -3.29 -25.93
CA GLY A 133 3.05 -3.89 -25.43
C GLY A 133 2.27 -3.05 -24.42
N TYR A 134 2.86 -2.05 -23.79
CA TYR A 134 2.13 -1.16 -22.88
C TYR A 134 1.01 -0.41 -23.61
N GLY A 135 -0.17 -0.36 -23.03
CA GLY A 135 -1.31 0.31 -23.66
C GLY A 135 -2.63 0.15 -22.88
N PRO A 136 -3.77 0.52 -23.50
CA PRO A 136 -5.07 0.52 -22.84
C PRO A 136 -5.53 -0.85 -22.37
N ASP A 137 -5.12 -1.91 -23.06
CA ASP A 137 -5.53 -3.29 -22.80
C ASP A 137 -4.43 -4.10 -22.08
N LEU A 138 -3.23 -3.53 -21.92
CA LEU A 138 -2.11 -4.19 -21.26
C LEU A 138 -1.40 -3.20 -20.34
N TRP A 139 -1.72 -3.27 -19.06
CA TRP A 139 -1.20 -2.43 -18.01
C TRP A 139 -1.19 -3.16 -16.65
N GLY A 140 -0.54 -2.57 -15.66
CA GLY A 140 -0.53 -3.02 -14.28
C GLY A 140 0.87 -3.35 -13.80
N LEU A 141 1.38 -2.51 -12.89
CA LEU A 141 2.67 -2.66 -12.25
C LEU A 141 2.45 -3.02 -10.79
N THR A 142 2.95 -4.18 -10.40
CA THR A 142 2.96 -4.67 -9.04
C THR A 142 4.10 -5.67 -8.86
N ALA A 143 4.27 -6.21 -7.66
CA ALA A 143 5.30 -7.21 -7.40
C ALA A 143 5.11 -8.46 -8.28
N SER A 144 6.16 -8.83 -8.99
CA SER A 144 6.23 -10.05 -9.81
C SER A 144 7.67 -10.42 -10.14
N ASP A 145 7.86 -11.62 -10.68
CA ASP A 145 9.14 -11.99 -11.28
C ASP A 145 9.33 -11.34 -12.65
N ASP A 146 10.55 -10.95 -12.93
CA ASP A 146 11.05 -10.58 -14.25
C ASP A 146 12.29 -11.43 -14.59
N PRO A 147 12.95 -11.26 -15.76
CA PRO A 147 14.16 -12.02 -16.09
C PRO A 147 15.32 -11.86 -15.11
N SER A 148 15.32 -10.83 -14.29
CA SER A 148 16.35 -10.55 -13.28
C SER A 148 16.00 -11.07 -11.90
N GLY A 149 14.77 -11.52 -11.68
CA GLY A 149 14.24 -12.02 -10.41
C GLY A 149 13.00 -11.30 -9.94
N TYR A 150 12.67 -11.39 -8.65
CA TYR A 150 11.51 -10.75 -8.06
C TYR A 150 11.74 -9.25 -7.84
N VAL A 151 10.85 -8.43 -8.39
CA VAL A 151 10.85 -6.96 -8.26
C VAL A 151 9.45 -6.46 -7.90
N ALA A 152 9.39 -5.43 -7.07
CA ALA A 152 8.14 -4.74 -6.74
C ALA A 152 7.87 -3.60 -7.75
N HIS A 153 7.56 -3.97 -9.01
CA HIS A 153 7.38 -3.02 -10.10
C HIS A 153 6.36 -1.93 -9.78
N SER A 154 6.74 -0.71 -10.13
CA SER A 154 5.92 0.49 -9.95
C SER A 154 6.27 1.51 -11.03
N PRO A 155 5.53 2.60 -11.21
CA PRO A 155 5.92 3.67 -12.13
C PRO A 155 7.32 4.24 -11.91
N THR A 156 7.82 4.21 -10.66
CA THR A 156 9.19 4.66 -10.33
C THR A 156 10.25 3.56 -10.45
N ASP A 157 9.82 2.31 -10.60
CA ASP A 157 10.69 1.13 -10.77
C ASP A 157 10.10 0.23 -11.87
N ASP A 158 10.03 0.78 -13.08
CA ASP A 158 9.43 0.16 -14.26
C ASP A 158 10.50 -0.45 -15.15
N THR A 159 10.57 -1.77 -15.16
CA THR A 159 11.54 -2.57 -15.94
C THR A 159 10.95 -3.12 -17.25
N GLY A 160 9.74 -2.69 -17.63
CA GLY A 160 9.04 -3.20 -18.82
C GLY A 160 8.23 -4.47 -18.58
N THR A 161 7.98 -4.82 -17.31
CA THR A 161 7.24 -6.03 -16.95
C THR A 161 5.84 -5.69 -16.47
N ILE A 162 4.84 -6.04 -17.29
CA ILE A 162 3.42 -5.96 -16.92
C ILE A 162 3.01 -7.21 -16.13
N THR A 163 2.27 -6.98 -15.05
CA THR A 163 1.62 -8.03 -14.27
C THR A 163 0.11 -7.95 -14.47
N PRO A 164 -0.49 -8.75 -15.38
CA PRO A 164 -1.92 -8.64 -15.73
C PRO A 164 -2.86 -8.81 -14.53
N THR A 165 -2.45 -9.55 -13.50
CA THR A 165 -3.21 -9.71 -12.27
C THR A 165 -3.39 -8.38 -11.52
N ALA A 166 -2.48 -7.42 -11.65
CA ALA A 166 -2.62 -6.10 -11.06
C ALA A 166 -3.79 -5.32 -11.67
N ALA A 167 -3.96 -5.37 -13.00
CA ALA A 167 -5.11 -4.79 -13.69
C ALA A 167 -6.41 -5.48 -13.26
N LEU A 168 -6.44 -6.82 -13.24
CA LEU A 168 -7.61 -7.59 -12.83
C LEU A 168 -8.01 -7.33 -11.38
N SER A 169 -7.06 -7.25 -10.47
CA SER A 169 -7.29 -6.94 -9.05
C SER A 169 -7.77 -5.50 -8.81
N SER A 170 -7.62 -4.63 -9.81
CA SER A 170 -8.14 -3.25 -9.74
C SER A 170 -9.62 -3.14 -10.13
N PHE A 171 -10.19 -4.17 -10.75
CA PHE A 171 -11.59 -4.16 -11.23
C PHE A 171 -12.63 -3.79 -10.14
N PRO A 172 -12.52 -4.24 -8.88
CA PRO A 172 -13.46 -3.87 -7.83
C PRO A 172 -13.45 -2.37 -7.48
N PHE A 173 -12.41 -1.63 -7.88
CA PHE A 173 -12.21 -0.21 -7.57
C PHE A 173 -12.44 0.72 -8.78
N ALA A 174 -12.67 0.15 -9.97
CA ALA A 174 -12.82 0.89 -11.22
C ALA A 174 -14.15 1.68 -11.30
#